data_0f94cb726a7e5a7c6c3fcdef649a7586
#
_entry.id   0f94cb726a7e5a7c6c3fcdef649a7586
#
_cell.length_a   1.000
_cell.length_b   1.000
_cell.length_c   1.000
_cell.angle_alpha   90.00
_cell.angle_beta   90.00
_cell.angle_gamma   90.00
#
_symmetry.space_group_name_H-M   'P 1'
#
loop_
_entity.id
_entity.type
_entity.pdbx_description
1 polymer ?
#
loop_
_entity_poly.entity_id
_entity_poly.type
_entity_poly.pdbx_seq_one_letter_code
_entity_poly.pdbx_strand_id
1 'polypeptide(L)'
;VFLTPPEDYEGGELVVHDTYGQHSVKLPAGHAVVYPATSLHSVTPVTRGSRWASFFWAQSMVRDDWRRHMLYDLDMSIMRIRAMLPDDDPAVTGITAHYHNMIRHWAET
;
A
#
# COMPACT_ATOMS: atom_id res chain seq x y z
N VAL A 1 -0.17 -6.93 9.26
CA VAL A 1 -1.32 -6.45 10.04
C VAL A 1 -0.90 -6.33 11.49
N PHE A 2 -1.16 -5.20 12.13
CA PHE A 2 -0.93 -4.96 13.56
C PHE A 2 -2.10 -5.53 14.34
N LEU A 3 -1.82 -6.29 15.40
CA LEU A 3 -2.86 -6.94 16.22
C LEU A 3 -2.90 -6.41 17.65
N THR A 4 -1.83 -5.75 18.11
CA THR A 4 -1.75 -5.11 19.43
C THR A 4 -1.90 -3.61 19.29
N PRO A 5 -2.73 -2.95 20.12
CA PRO A 5 -2.79 -1.49 20.19
C PRO A 5 -1.42 -0.88 20.48
N PRO A 6 -1.04 0.25 19.86
CA PRO A 6 0.31 0.83 19.99
C PRO A 6 0.64 1.29 21.42
N GLU A 7 -0.35 1.59 22.24
CA GLU A 7 -0.21 1.97 23.66
C GLU A 7 0.11 0.82 24.60
N ASP A 8 -0.12 -0.44 24.16
CA ASP A 8 0.07 -1.62 25.00
C ASP A 8 1.53 -2.13 25.00
N TYR A 9 2.39 -1.55 24.15
CA TYR A 9 3.81 -1.92 24.08
C TYR A 9 4.71 -0.74 23.75
N GLU A 10 5.98 -0.83 24.12
CA GLU A 10 7.03 0.14 23.78
C GLU A 10 8.06 -0.51 22.84
N GLY A 11 8.62 0.30 21.94
CA GLY A 11 9.43 -0.22 20.85
C GLY A 11 8.59 -0.99 19.82
N GLY A 12 9.15 -2.01 19.21
CA GLY A 12 8.45 -2.89 18.27
C GLY A 12 7.96 -2.19 17.00
N GLU A 13 8.58 -1.10 16.61
CA GLU A 13 8.28 -0.40 15.37
C GLU A 13 8.77 -1.19 14.17
N LEU A 14 7.95 -1.29 13.14
CA LEU A 14 8.38 -1.80 11.85
C LEU A 14 9.15 -0.68 11.13
N VAL A 15 10.41 -0.97 10.82
CA VAL A 15 11.28 -0.04 10.10
C VAL A 15 11.49 -0.57 8.69
N VAL A 16 11.09 0.20 7.69
CA VAL A 16 11.26 -0.13 6.27
C VAL A 16 12.22 0.86 5.64
N HIS A 17 13.19 0.35 4.90
CA HIS A 17 14.17 1.16 4.16
C HIS A 17 13.80 1.20 2.69
N ASP A 18 13.79 2.38 2.12
CA ASP A 18 13.67 2.59 0.69
C ASP A 18 14.81 3.47 0.14
N THR A 19 14.73 3.83 -1.12
CA THR A 19 15.73 4.67 -1.80
C THR A 19 15.85 6.06 -1.18
N TYR A 20 14.79 6.56 -0.54
CA TYR A 20 14.71 7.93 -0.02
C TYR A 20 14.89 7.99 1.49
N GLY A 21 15.03 6.85 2.15
CA GLY A 21 15.32 6.83 3.57
C GLY A 21 14.64 5.70 4.33
N GLN A 22 14.42 5.95 5.60
CA GLN A 22 13.90 4.99 6.55
C GLN A 22 12.54 5.46 7.07
N HIS A 23 11.58 4.55 7.06
CA HIS A 23 10.21 4.80 7.53
C HIS A 23 9.92 3.91 8.73
N SER A 24 9.59 4.53 9.86
CA SER A 24 9.17 3.83 11.07
C SER A 24 7.64 3.79 11.13
N VAL A 25 7.08 2.61 11.33
CA VAL A 25 5.64 2.37 11.27
C VAL A 25 5.17 1.65 12.54
N LYS A 26 4.20 2.27 13.22
CA LYS A 26 3.50 1.70 14.38
C LYS A 26 2.04 2.12 14.30
N LEU A 27 1.15 1.20 13.89
CA LEU A 27 -0.24 1.49 13.59
C LEU A 27 -1.19 0.90 14.63
N PRO A 28 -2.41 1.43 14.74
CA PRO A 28 -3.46 0.84 15.55
C PRO A 28 -3.76 -0.62 15.20
N ALA A 29 -4.27 -1.39 16.16
CA ALA A 29 -4.72 -2.75 15.93
C ALA A 29 -5.76 -2.81 14.79
N GLY A 30 -5.66 -3.82 13.94
CA GLY A 30 -6.49 -3.98 12.74
C GLY A 30 -5.98 -3.25 11.50
N HIS A 31 -5.02 -2.34 11.64
CA HIS A 31 -4.40 -1.67 10.50
C HIS A 31 -3.30 -2.53 9.87
N ALA A 32 -3.03 -2.27 8.61
CA ALA A 32 -2.00 -2.95 7.86
C ALA A 32 -1.10 -1.95 7.12
N VAL A 33 0.12 -2.36 6.86
CA VAL A 33 1.03 -1.70 5.92
C VAL A 33 1.43 -2.70 4.84
N VAL A 34 1.49 -2.25 3.61
CA VAL A 34 1.97 -3.01 2.47
C VAL A 34 3.23 -2.32 1.95
N TYR A 35 4.27 -3.07 1.75
CA TYR A 35 5.54 -2.59 1.20
C TYR A 35 6.17 -3.65 0.31
N PRO A 36 7.06 -3.28 -0.63
CA PRO A 36 7.74 -4.26 -1.48
C PRO A 36 8.54 -5.27 -0.65
N ALA A 37 8.40 -6.56 -0.94
CA ALA A 37 9.11 -7.62 -0.24
C ALA A 37 10.65 -7.52 -0.39
N THR A 38 11.12 -6.79 -1.40
CA THR A 38 12.54 -6.51 -1.65
C THR A 38 13.11 -5.40 -0.76
N SER A 39 12.26 -4.63 -0.06
CA SER A 39 12.71 -3.59 0.85
C SER A 39 13.35 -4.21 2.09
N LEU A 40 14.54 -3.72 2.45
CA LEU A 40 15.17 -4.07 3.73
C LEU A 40 14.25 -3.58 4.86
N HIS A 41 13.95 -4.46 5.80
CA HIS A 41 13.08 -4.10 6.91
C HIS A 41 13.50 -4.84 8.18
N SER A 42 13.14 -4.26 9.30
CA SER A 42 13.39 -4.82 10.63
C SER A 42 12.29 -4.40 11.61
N VAL A 43 12.26 -5.03 12.76
CA VAL A 43 11.41 -4.61 13.87
C VAL A 43 12.33 -4.22 15.02
N THR A 44 12.13 -3.01 15.59
CA THR A 44 12.90 -2.58 16.75
C THR A 44 12.57 -3.44 17.97
N PRO A 45 13.48 -3.58 18.93
CA PRO A 45 13.22 -4.34 20.15
C PRO A 45 11.97 -3.83 20.88
N VAL A 46 11.14 -4.77 21.35
CA VAL A 46 10.04 -4.47 22.27
C VAL A 46 10.63 -4.37 23.67
N THR A 47 10.49 -3.20 24.29
CA THR A 47 11.06 -2.91 25.61
C THR A 47 10.04 -3.04 26.76
N ARG A 48 8.74 -2.96 26.43
CA ARG A 48 7.64 -3.17 27.37
C ARG A 48 6.44 -3.76 26.63
N GLY A 49 5.67 -4.62 27.30
CA GLY A 49 4.46 -5.24 26.76
C GLY A 49 4.76 -6.33 25.73
N SER A 50 3.78 -6.63 24.90
CA SER A 50 3.88 -7.65 23.85
C SER A 50 3.33 -7.11 22.54
N ARG A 51 4.08 -7.33 21.46
CA ARG A 51 3.66 -6.96 20.11
C ARG A 51 3.24 -8.19 19.32
N TRP A 52 1.98 -8.25 18.96
CA TRP A 52 1.43 -9.26 18.06
C TRP A 52 1.20 -8.67 16.67
N ALA A 53 1.63 -9.36 15.64
CA ALA A 53 1.41 -8.99 14.27
C ALA A 53 1.24 -10.24 13.41
N SER A 54 0.42 -10.11 12.37
CA SER A 54 0.32 -11.11 11.30
C SER A 54 1.02 -10.57 10.05
N PHE A 55 1.73 -11.44 9.34
CA PHE A 55 2.31 -11.11 8.04
C PHE A 55 1.98 -12.18 7.02
N PHE A 56 1.89 -11.77 5.79
CA PHE A 56 1.69 -12.64 4.64
C PHE A 56 2.24 -11.96 3.39
N TRP A 57 2.46 -12.73 2.36
CA TRP A 57 2.84 -12.21 1.06
C TRP A 57 1.62 -12.15 0.14
N ALA A 58 1.48 -11.02 -0.55
CA ALA A 58 0.54 -10.85 -1.63
C ALA A 58 1.33 -10.67 -2.93
N GLN A 59 1.04 -11.51 -3.92
CA GLN A 59 1.62 -11.35 -5.25
C GLN A 59 0.79 -10.34 -6.03
N SER A 60 1.44 -9.27 -6.52
CA SER A 60 0.78 -8.34 -7.43
C SER A 60 0.49 -9.02 -8.76
N MET A 61 -0.71 -8.85 -9.29
CA MET A 61 -1.06 -9.27 -10.65
C MET A 61 -0.21 -8.55 -11.70
N VAL A 62 0.17 -7.29 -11.44
CA VAL A 62 1.10 -6.54 -12.28
C VAL A 62 2.47 -6.60 -11.63
N ARG A 63 3.38 -7.37 -12.20
CA ARG A 63 4.70 -7.64 -11.60
C ARG A 63 5.70 -6.52 -11.75
N ASP A 64 5.61 -5.77 -12.82
CA ASP A 64 6.52 -4.67 -13.11
C ASP A 64 6.27 -3.47 -12.21
N ASP A 65 7.29 -3.01 -11.48
CA ASP A 65 7.21 -1.91 -10.51
C ASP A 65 6.80 -0.60 -11.17
N TRP A 66 7.33 -0.31 -12.36
CA TRP A 66 7.03 0.92 -13.07
C TRP A 66 5.57 0.96 -13.50
N ARG A 67 5.04 -0.15 -14.03
CA ARG A 67 3.63 -0.26 -14.40
C ARG A 67 2.71 -0.10 -13.19
N ARG A 68 3.08 -0.65 -12.03
CA ARG A 68 2.32 -0.44 -10.79
C ARG A 68 2.29 1.02 -10.36
N HIS A 69 3.43 1.71 -10.43
CA HIS A 69 3.46 3.14 -10.14
C HIS A 69 2.58 3.95 -11.09
N MET A 70 2.65 3.68 -12.39
CA MET A 70 1.80 4.35 -13.39
C MET A 70 0.32 4.12 -13.10
N LEU A 71 -0.07 2.89 -12.76
CA LEU A 71 -1.45 2.57 -12.39
C LEU A 71 -1.87 3.30 -11.12
N TYR A 72 -1.03 3.35 -10.12
CA TYR A 72 -1.32 4.07 -8.89
C TYR A 72 -1.51 5.57 -9.12
N ASP A 73 -0.61 6.21 -9.85
CA ASP A 73 -0.69 7.63 -10.16
C ASP A 73 -1.94 7.98 -10.99
N LEU A 74 -2.27 7.09 -11.93
CA LEU A 74 -3.48 7.23 -12.74
C LEU A 74 -4.74 7.06 -11.90
N ASP A 75 -4.79 6.07 -11.01
CA ASP A 75 -5.92 5.85 -10.10
C ASP A 75 -6.14 7.04 -9.18
N MET A 76 -5.07 7.56 -8.57
CA MET A 76 -5.15 8.77 -7.74
C MET A 76 -5.65 9.98 -8.52
N SER A 77 -5.29 10.10 -9.79
CA SER A 77 -5.77 11.17 -10.67
C SER A 77 -7.25 11.00 -11.02
N ILE A 78 -7.67 9.78 -11.32
CA ILE A 78 -9.07 9.42 -11.56
C ILE A 78 -9.92 9.74 -10.32
N MET A 79 -9.48 9.37 -9.12
CA MET A 79 -10.19 9.68 -7.89
C MET A 79 -10.39 11.19 -7.69
N ARG A 80 -9.38 12.00 -8.01
CA ARG A 80 -9.49 13.48 -7.95
C ARG A 80 -10.48 14.02 -8.97
N ILE A 81 -10.46 13.51 -10.21
CA ILE A 81 -11.39 13.91 -11.26
C ILE A 81 -12.82 13.55 -10.87
N ARG A 82 -13.05 12.36 -10.34
CA ARG A 82 -14.37 11.91 -9.85
C ARG A 82 -14.91 12.74 -8.69
N ALA A 83 -14.04 13.33 -7.88
CA ALA A 83 -14.45 14.27 -6.84
C ALA A 83 -14.94 15.63 -7.41
N MET A 84 -14.64 15.94 -8.67
CA MET A 84 -14.92 17.22 -9.32
C MET A 84 -16.02 17.12 -10.39
N LEU A 85 -16.21 15.96 -11.00
CA LEU A 85 -17.15 15.71 -12.09
C LEU A 85 -18.16 14.62 -11.71
N PRO A 86 -19.37 14.63 -12.30
CA PRO A 86 -20.33 13.54 -12.11
C PRO A 86 -19.77 12.19 -12.55
N ASP A 87 -20.17 11.10 -11.87
CA ASP A 87 -19.69 9.75 -12.17
C ASP A 87 -20.09 9.26 -13.58
N ASP A 88 -21.14 9.81 -14.16
CA ASP A 88 -21.63 9.54 -15.52
C ASP A 88 -21.00 10.45 -16.58
N ASP A 89 -20.08 11.34 -16.21
CA ASP A 89 -19.33 12.16 -17.16
C ASP A 89 -18.56 11.27 -18.13
N PRO A 90 -18.68 11.48 -19.46
CA PRO A 90 -18.01 10.64 -20.45
C PRO A 90 -16.48 10.59 -20.30
N ALA A 91 -15.85 11.68 -19.84
CA ALA A 91 -14.40 11.70 -19.63
C ALA A 91 -14.01 10.83 -18.41
N VAL A 92 -14.78 10.88 -17.33
CA VAL A 92 -14.59 10.02 -16.14
C VAL A 92 -14.75 8.55 -16.51
N THR A 93 -15.83 8.24 -17.21
CA THR A 93 -16.09 6.86 -17.68
C THR A 93 -14.99 6.38 -18.61
N GLY A 94 -14.57 7.19 -19.57
CA GLY A 94 -13.53 6.85 -20.54
C GLY A 94 -12.17 6.58 -19.89
N ILE A 95 -11.70 7.47 -19.01
CA ILE A 95 -10.40 7.29 -18.33
C ILE A 95 -10.43 6.09 -17.37
N THR A 96 -11.55 5.85 -16.68
CA THR A 96 -11.73 4.70 -15.81
C THR A 96 -11.70 3.39 -16.60
N ALA A 97 -12.38 3.35 -17.74
CA ALA A 97 -12.35 2.17 -18.63
C ALA A 97 -10.92 1.91 -19.16
N HIS A 98 -10.20 2.95 -19.51
CA HIS A 98 -8.81 2.85 -19.95
C HIS A 98 -7.90 2.27 -18.85
N TYR A 99 -8.02 2.77 -17.63
CA TYR A 99 -7.32 2.25 -16.46
C TYR A 99 -7.56 0.73 -16.27
N HIS A 100 -8.80 0.29 -16.30
CA HIS A 100 -9.11 -1.14 -16.18
C HIS A 100 -8.57 -1.97 -17.34
N ASN A 101 -8.53 -1.42 -18.55
CA ASN A 101 -7.94 -2.10 -19.71
C ASN A 101 -6.41 -2.23 -19.57
N MET A 102 -5.73 -1.22 -19.01
CA MET A 102 -4.30 -1.32 -18.70
C MET A 102 -4.02 -2.43 -17.67
N ILE A 103 -4.83 -2.51 -16.60
CA ILE A 103 -4.71 -3.60 -15.62
C ILE A 103 -4.87 -4.96 -16.32
N ARG A 104 -5.91 -5.15 -17.13
CA ARG A 104 -6.12 -6.43 -17.87
C ARG A 104 -4.97 -6.77 -18.80
N HIS A 105 -4.40 -5.76 -19.44
CA HIS A 105 -3.28 -5.95 -20.37
C HIS A 105 -1.97 -6.30 -19.68
N TRP A 106 -1.74 -5.78 -18.47
CA TRP A 106 -0.50 -5.97 -17.72
C TRP A 106 -0.59 -7.06 -16.65
N ALA A 107 -1.79 -7.55 -16.36
CA ALA A 107 -1.97 -8.60 -15.37
C ALA A 107 -1.38 -9.93 -15.86
N GLU A 108 -0.62 -10.54 -14.97
CA GLU A 108 -0.09 -11.89 -15.13
C GLU A 108 -0.77 -12.78 -14.09
N THR A 109 -1.56 -13.69 -14.56
CA THR A 109 -2.35 -14.60 -13.71
C THR A 109 -1.92 -16.05 -13.93
#